data_95ba87310982ea412f2922ae7524f935
#
_entry.id   95ba87310982ea412f2922ae7524f935
#
_cell.length_a   1.000
_cell.length_b   1.000
_cell.length_c   1.000
_cell.angle_alpha   90.00
_cell.angle_beta   90.00
_cell.angle_gamma   90.00
#
_symmetry.space_group_name_H-M   'P 1'
#
loop_
_entity.id
_entity.type
_entity.pdbx_description
1 polymer ?
#
loop_
_entity_poly.entity_id
_entity_poly.type
_entity_poly.pdbx_seq_one_letter_code
_entity_poly.pdbx_strand_id
1 'polypeptide(L)'
;MARGSNLTRLGGFNQTVLFDAIRRAPAGISRVELVSETGLTAQTVSNIVSRLLDEGLVVEGGRVQSAVSGKPRTLVRVRPEARHALGVHVDPATLTVVLIDVAGEVRRYARRRTPQAQRPEDVVAVVADEVQRVLAASDVDPATVLGLGVAAPGPLDVVEGTLLNPPQLAGWEQVRLRADLREATGLHVLVDKDVTAAATGEMWAQDGARHSFVFCYLGSGLGAGVVVEDAVLRGVTNNIGEIGNLLVDLDGEDVGLARRGSLAATCLPQALVVRAQRRGLVTSTVAADDFGGVDEVFTEICARADAGDAGCTELLDVAARGLERQLLAWHPTYARA
;
A
#
# COMPACT_ATOMS: atom_id res chain seq x y z
N MET A 1 -13.62 -3.89 27.14
CA MET A 1 -14.97 -4.48 27.20
C MET A 1 -15.41 -4.81 25.79
N ALA A 2 -15.58 -6.08 25.45
CA ALA A 2 -16.10 -6.50 24.15
C ALA A 2 -17.57 -6.08 24.03
N ARG A 3 -17.92 -5.26 23.04
CA ARG A 3 -19.31 -4.91 22.72
C ARG A 3 -19.91 -6.02 21.87
N GLY A 4 -21.10 -6.50 22.25
CA GLY A 4 -21.85 -7.46 21.45
C GLY A 4 -22.09 -6.96 20.03
N SER A 5 -21.99 -7.86 19.05
CA SER A 5 -22.27 -7.57 17.63
C SER A 5 -23.73 -7.90 17.32
N ASN A 6 -24.43 -7.01 16.62
CA ASN A 6 -25.80 -7.28 16.16
C ASN A 6 -25.81 -8.15 14.87
N LEU A 7 -26.94 -8.79 14.59
CA LEU A 7 -27.10 -9.68 13.42
C LEU A 7 -26.72 -9.06 12.07
N THR A 8 -26.92 -7.77 11.90
CA THR A 8 -26.58 -7.03 10.66
C THR A 8 -25.05 -6.96 10.46
N ARG A 9 -24.29 -6.72 11.55
CA ARG A 9 -22.82 -6.72 11.52
C ARG A 9 -22.24 -8.11 11.22
N LEU A 10 -22.82 -9.15 11.82
CA LEU A 10 -22.42 -10.55 11.56
C LEU A 10 -22.74 -10.94 10.11
N GLY A 11 -23.88 -10.51 9.56
CA GLY A 11 -24.26 -10.76 8.17
C GLY A 11 -23.29 -10.11 7.16
N GLY A 12 -22.88 -8.86 7.42
CA GLY A 12 -21.87 -8.16 6.62
C GLY A 12 -20.49 -8.81 6.70
N PHE A 13 -20.04 -9.18 7.91
CA PHE A 13 -18.79 -9.89 8.10
C PHE A 13 -18.73 -11.22 7.34
N ASN A 14 -19.76 -12.07 7.45
CA ASN A 14 -19.81 -13.34 6.74
C ASN A 14 -19.84 -13.16 5.22
N GLN A 15 -20.48 -12.09 4.72
CA GLN A 15 -20.46 -11.76 3.30
C GLN A 15 -19.05 -11.40 2.83
N THR A 16 -18.31 -10.60 3.61
CA THR A 16 -16.92 -10.23 3.30
C THR A 16 -16.02 -11.46 3.28
N VAL A 17 -16.13 -12.34 4.29
CA VAL A 17 -15.33 -13.59 4.36
C VAL A 17 -15.61 -14.48 3.15
N LEU A 18 -16.88 -14.64 2.78
CA LEU A 18 -17.26 -15.50 1.65
C LEU A 18 -16.85 -14.88 0.30
N PHE A 19 -17.00 -13.56 0.15
CA PHE A 19 -16.56 -12.87 -1.07
C PHE A 19 -15.03 -12.96 -1.24
N ASP A 20 -14.27 -12.82 -0.16
CA ASP A 20 -12.82 -12.94 -0.19
C ASP A 20 -12.37 -14.37 -0.56
N ALA A 21 -13.04 -15.41 -0.04
CA ALA A 21 -12.80 -16.80 -0.44
C ALA A 21 -13.08 -17.02 -1.95
N ILE A 22 -14.14 -16.42 -2.50
CA ILE A 22 -14.44 -16.49 -3.95
C ILE A 22 -13.35 -15.74 -4.74
N ARG A 23 -12.92 -14.57 -4.28
CA ARG A 23 -11.90 -13.75 -4.94
C ARG A 23 -10.55 -14.47 -5.02
N ARG A 24 -10.16 -15.17 -3.96
CA ARG A 24 -8.91 -15.95 -3.91
C ARG A 24 -8.95 -17.21 -4.80
N ALA A 25 -10.10 -17.54 -5.37
CA ALA A 25 -10.26 -18.69 -6.27
C ALA A 25 -10.56 -18.23 -7.72
N PRO A 26 -9.59 -17.69 -8.48
CA PRO A 26 -9.83 -17.13 -9.82
C PRO A 26 -10.34 -18.18 -10.81
N ALA A 27 -9.99 -19.45 -10.61
CA ALA A 27 -10.55 -20.57 -11.38
C ALA A 27 -12.04 -20.84 -11.08
N GLY A 28 -12.56 -20.29 -9.97
CA GLY A 28 -13.88 -20.48 -9.43
C GLY A 28 -13.92 -21.53 -8.31
N ILE A 29 -14.87 -21.37 -7.41
CA ILE A 29 -15.06 -22.21 -6.22
C ILE A 29 -16.52 -22.65 -6.11
N SER A 30 -16.78 -23.89 -5.71
CA SER A 30 -18.14 -24.37 -5.51
C SER A 30 -18.68 -24.02 -4.12
N ARG A 31 -20.01 -23.99 -3.96
CA ARG A 31 -20.63 -23.74 -2.64
C ARG A 31 -20.20 -24.75 -1.57
N VAL A 32 -19.91 -26.00 -1.96
CA VAL A 32 -19.43 -27.04 -1.04
C VAL A 32 -18.02 -26.72 -0.54
N GLU A 33 -17.14 -26.27 -1.43
CA GLU A 33 -15.79 -25.85 -1.07
C GLU A 33 -15.82 -24.58 -0.21
N LEU A 34 -16.71 -23.63 -0.51
CA LEU A 34 -16.93 -22.44 0.33
C LEU A 34 -17.37 -22.80 1.75
N VAL A 35 -18.24 -23.80 1.93
CA VAL A 35 -18.63 -24.31 3.25
C VAL A 35 -17.40 -24.85 4.00
N SER A 36 -16.56 -25.62 3.32
CA SER A 36 -15.35 -26.21 3.91
C SER A 36 -14.32 -25.15 4.29
N GLU A 37 -14.13 -24.16 3.44
CA GLU A 37 -13.09 -23.11 3.62
C GLU A 37 -13.49 -22.06 4.67
N THR A 38 -14.77 -21.66 4.68
CA THR A 38 -15.24 -20.60 5.57
C THR A 38 -15.80 -21.09 6.90
N GLY A 39 -16.09 -22.39 7.02
CA GLY A 39 -16.77 -22.95 8.19
C GLY A 39 -18.24 -22.52 8.35
N LEU A 40 -18.79 -21.79 7.37
CA LEU A 40 -20.19 -21.36 7.39
C LEU A 40 -21.12 -22.52 7.02
N THR A 41 -22.40 -22.47 7.48
CA THR A 41 -23.37 -23.49 7.10
C THR A 41 -23.75 -23.42 5.62
N ALA A 42 -24.12 -24.55 5.01
CA ALA A 42 -24.54 -24.61 3.60
C ALA A 42 -25.69 -23.62 3.28
N GLN A 43 -26.60 -23.42 4.21
CA GLN A 43 -27.70 -22.46 4.08
C GLN A 43 -27.18 -21.02 4.06
N THR A 44 -26.26 -20.69 4.96
CA THR A 44 -25.63 -19.33 5.01
C THR A 44 -24.87 -19.04 3.73
N VAL A 45 -24.04 -20.01 3.27
CA VAL A 45 -23.30 -19.87 2.01
C VAL A 45 -24.25 -19.67 0.84
N SER A 46 -25.31 -20.47 0.73
CA SER A 46 -26.29 -20.35 -0.37
C SER A 46 -26.98 -18.99 -0.38
N ASN A 47 -27.41 -18.49 0.79
CA ASN A 47 -28.05 -17.19 0.91
C ASN A 47 -27.11 -16.03 0.54
N ILE A 48 -25.84 -16.08 0.99
CA ILE A 48 -24.86 -15.05 0.67
C ILE A 48 -24.50 -15.09 -0.82
N VAL A 49 -24.25 -16.27 -1.39
CA VAL A 49 -23.95 -16.40 -2.83
C VAL A 49 -25.10 -15.87 -3.68
N SER A 50 -26.37 -16.20 -3.33
CA SER A 50 -27.52 -15.65 -4.06
C SER A 50 -27.55 -14.13 -4.03
N ARG A 51 -27.30 -13.51 -2.88
CA ARG A 51 -27.23 -12.05 -2.75
C ARG A 51 -26.08 -11.47 -3.59
N LEU A 52 -24.88 -12.07 -3.58
CA LEU A 52 -23.76 -11.62 -4.39
C LEU A 52 -24.04 -11.72 -5.91
N LEU A 53 -24.82 -12.74 -6.33
CA LEU A 53 -25.30 -12.89 -7.71
C LEU A 53 -26.30 -11.78 -8.06
N ASP A 54 -27.27 -11.51 -7.17
CA ASP A 54 -28.26 -10.45 -7.35
C ASP A 54 -27.62 -9.05 -7.40
N GLU A 55 -26.56 -8.82 -6.61
CA GLU A 55 -25.76 -7.61 -6.62
C GLU A 55 -24.81 -7.55 -7.84
N GLY A 56 -24.71 -8.62 -8.62
CA GLY A 56 -23.85 -8.75 -9.78
C GLY A 56 -22.35 -8.75 -9.47
N LEU A 57 -21.94 -9.04 -8.22
CA LEU A 57 -20.55 -9.10 -7.79
C LEU A 57 -19.86 -10.40 -8.18
N VAL A 58 -20.65 -11.47 -8.35
CA VAL A 58 -20.16 -12.78 -8.76
C VAL A 58 -21.03 -13.32 -9.89
N VAL A 59 -20.49 -14.30 -10.60
CA VAL A 59 -21.18 -15.03 -11.66
C VAL A 59 -21.07 -16.53 -11.43
N GLU A 60 -22.09 -17.28 -11.81
CA GLU A 60 -22.02 -18.72 -11.94
C GLU A 60 -21.49 -19.11 -13.32
N GLY A 61 -20.50 -19.97 -13.38
CA GLY A 61 -19.93 -20.42 -14.65
C GLY A 61 -19.02 -21.62 -14.46
N GLY A 62 -19.06 -22.49 -15.45
CA GLY A 62 -18.30 -23.74 -15.43
C GLY A 62 -18.95 -24.83 -14.53
N ARG A 63 -18.74 -26.08 -14.92
CA ARG A 63 -19.13 -27.25 -14.13
C ARG A 63 -17.92 -28.15 -13.96
N VAL A 64 -17.59 -28.49 -12.74
CA VAL A 64 -16.55 -29.48 -12.44
C VAL A 64 -17.24 -30.80 -12.11
N GLN A 65 -16.87 -31.87 -12.85
CA GLN A 65 -17.28 -33.21 -12.46
C GLN A 65 -16.60 -33.57 -11.14
N SER A 66 -17.39 -34.01 -10.17
CA SER A 66 -16.83 -34.56 -8.94
C SER A 66 -16.05 -35.84 -9.26
N ALA A 67 -14.83 -35.97 -8.71
CA ALA A 67 -14.06 -37.23 -8.82
C ALA A 67 -14.76 -38.43 -8.14
N VAL A 68 -15.77 -38.17 -7.32
CA VAL A 68 -16.68 -39.15 -6.71
C VAL A 68 -18.05 -38.97 -7.35
N SER A 69 -18.72 -40.08 -7.71
CA SER A 69 -20.05 -40.08 -8.31
C SER A 69 -20.99 -39.07 -7.64
N GLY A 70 -21.42 -38.03 -8.38
CA GLY A 70 -22.28 -36.98 -7.86
C GLY A 70 -22.68 -35.96 -8.93
N LYS A 71 -23.67 -35.11 -8.63
CA LYS A 71 -24.13 -34.04 -9.53
C LYS A 71 -22.96 -33.04 -9.79
N PRO A 72 -22.74 -32.61 -11.05
CA PRO A 72 -21.74 -31.62 -11.36
C PRO A 72 -21.89 -30.37 -10.49
N ARG A 73 -20.77 -29.86 -9.96
CA ARG A 73 -20.75 -28.66 -9.10
C ARG A 73 -20.66 -27.40 -9.96
N THR A 74 -21.51 -26.43 -9.69
CA THR A 74 -21.44 -25.11 -10.31
C THR A 74 -20.40 -24.28 -9.58
N LEU A 75 -19.49 -23.65 -10.32
CA LEU A 75 -18.48 -22.75 -9.79
C LEU A 75 -19.03 -21.32 -9.72
N VAL A 76 -18.62 -20.61 -8.69
CA VAL A 76 -18.86 -19.18 -8.49
C VAL A 76 -17.53 -18.46 -8.66
N ARG A 77 -17.53 -17.35 -9.37
CA ARG A 77 -16.36 -16.51 -9.64
C ARG A 77 -16.72 -15.04 -9.41
N VAL A 78 -15.74 -14.25 -9.02
CA VAL A 78 -15.88 -12.79 -9.01
C VAL A 78 -16.11 -12.30 -10.44
N ARG A 79 -16.96 -11.28 -10.60
CA ARG A 79 -17.09 -10.50 -11.83
C ARG A 79 -16.22 -9.27 -11.72
N PRO A 80 -15.02 -9.24 -12.34
CA PRO A 80 -14.01 -8.19 -12.12
C PRO A 80 -14.53 -6.77 -12.38
N GLU A 81 -15.32 -6.61 -13.44
CA GLU A 81 -15.89 -5.34 -13.87
C GLU A 81 -17.07 -4.85 -13.04
N ALA A 82 -17.50 -5.62 -12.03
CA ALA A 82 -18.68 -5.26 -11.22
C ALA A 82 -18.44 -4.00 -10.38
N ARG A 83 -17.24 -3.84 -9.84
CA ARG A 83 -16.84 -2.67 -9.03
C ARG A 83 -15.39 -2.34 -9.27
N HIS A 84 -15.07 -1.05 -9.06
CA HIS A 84 -13.73 -0.51 -9.21
C HIS A 84 -13.38 0.35 -7.99
N ALA A 85 -12.09 0.57 -7.78
CA ALA A 85 -11.59 1.51 -6.79
C ALA A 85 -10.39 2.27 -7.35
N LEU A 86 -10.26 3.53 -6.94
CA LEU A 86 -9.07 4.32 -7.20
C LEU A 86 -8.14 4.27 -5.99
N GLY A 87 -6.85 4.21 -6.24
CA GLY A 87 -5.81 4.37 -5.25
C GLY A 87 -4.90 5.53 -5.62
N VAL A 88 -4.52 6.33 -4.63
CA VAL A 88 -3.52 7.40 -4.79
C VAL A 88 -2.45 7.23 -3.74
N HIS A 89 -1.20 7.24 -4.15
CA HIS A 89 -0.06 7.37 -3.25
C HIS A 89 0.54 8.77 -3.44
N VAL A 90 0.52 9.53 -2.35
CA VAL A 90 1.14 10.87 -2.28
C VAL A 90 2.50 10.71 -1.63
N ASP A 91 3.54 10.62 -2.44
CA ASP A 91 4.93 10.65 -1.99
C ASP A 91 5.55 12.02 -2.34
N PRO A 92 6.49 12.57 -1.56
CA PRO A 92 7.14 13.85 -1.87
C PRO A 92 7.78 13.93 -3.25
N ALA A 93 8.32 12.82 -3.75
CA ALA A 93 8.92 12.76 -5.08
C ALA A 93 7.89 12.45 -6.18
N THR A 94 6.95 11.54 -5.91
CA THR A 94 6.07 11.00 -6.95
C THR A 94 4.63 10.85 -6.49
N LEU A 95 3.72 11.27 -7.35
CA LEU A 95 2.30 10.99 -7.25
C LEU A 95 1.96 9.79 -8.13
N THR A 96 1.38 8.77 -7.53
CA THR A 96 0.93 7.58 -8.24
C THR A 96 -0.58 7.45 -8.12
N VAL A 97 -1.27 7.21 -9.24
CA VAL A 97 -2.71 6.95 -9.28
C VAL A 97 -2.95 5.60 -9.96
N VAL A 98 -3.79 4.78 -9.38
CA VAL A 98 -4.15 3.48 -9.90
C VAL A 98 -5.66 3.28 -9.89
N LEU A 99 -6.20 2.66 -10.92
CA LEU A 99 -7.58 2.17 -10.98
C LEU A 99 -7.51 0.65 -11.00
N ILE A 100 -8.16 0.02 -10.03
CA ILE A 100 -8.25 -1.44 -9.90
C ILE A 100 -9.70 -1.89 -10.00
N ASP A 101 -9.91 -3.12 -10.45
CA ASP A 101 -11.20 -3.79 -10.36
C ASP A 101 -11.37 -4.54 -9.03
N VAL A 102 -12.55 -5.12 -8.82
CA VAL A 102 -12.86 -5.82 -7.57
C VAL A 102 -12.13 -7.16 -7.43
N ALA A 103 -11.51 -7.69 -8.48
CA ALA A 103 -10.61 -8.83 -8.40
C ALA A 103 -9.18 -8.42 -7.99
N GLY A 104 -8.85 -7.12 -8.08
CA GLY A 104 -7.53 -6.56 -7.75
C GLY A 104 -6.63 -6.31 -8.95
N GLU A 105 -7.14 -6.54 -10.16
CA GLU A 105 -6.36 -6.29 -11.37
C GLU A 105 -6.27 -4.80 -11.68
N VAL A 106 -5.06 -4.36 -12.02
CA VAL A 106 -4.81 -2.97 -12.39
C VAL A 106 -5.37 -2.68 -13.78
N ARG A 107 -6.37 -1.82 -13.86
CA ARG A 107 -7.01 -1.37 -15.09
C ARG A 107 -6.33 -0.17 -15.72
N ARG A 108 -5.84 0.75 -14.89
CA ARG A 108 -5.07 1.93 -15.29
C ARG A 108 -4.06 2.29 -14.22
N TYR A 109 -2.96 2.87 -14.67
CA TYR A 109 -1.88 3.33 -13.83
C TYR A 109 -1.32 4.63 -14.40
N ALA A 110 -1.09 5.61 -13.54
CA ALA A 110 -0.41 6.85 -13.87
C ALA A 110 0.59 7.19 -12.75
N ARG A 111 1.77 7.64 -13.14
CA ARG A 111 2.80 8.14 -12.23
C ARG A 111 3.37 9.42 -12.78
N ARG A 112 3.54 10.41 -11.92
CA ARG A 112 4.15 11.69 -12.25
C ARG A 112 4.95 12.23 -11.08
N ARG A 113 5.76 13.24 -11.29
CA ARG A 113 6.40 13.97 -10.20
C ARG A 113 5.34 14.67 -9.35
N THR A 114 5.48 14.59 -8.04
CA THR A 114 4.69 15.41 -7.12
C THR A 114 5.09 16.88 -7.36
N PRO A 115 4.13 17.78 -7.54
CA PRO A 115 4.46 19.18 -7.61
C PRO A 115 5.21 19.60 -6.36
N GLN A 116 6.30 20.32 -6.51
CA GLN A 116 7.01 20.98 -5.41
C GLN A 116 6.20 22.20 -4.92
N ALA A 117 4.90 21.98 -4.73
CA ALA A 117 3.99 23.01 -4.30
C ALA A 117 4.09 23.15 -2.79
N GLN A 118 4.38 24.35 -2.34
CA GLN A 118 4.39 24.68 -0.90
C GLN A 118 2.98 24.67 -0.30
N ARG A 119 1.94 24.66 -1.16
CA ARG A 119 0.55 24.71 -0.72
C ARG A 119 -0.16 23.37 -0.96
N PRO A 120 -0.77 22.80 0.09
CA PRO A 120 -1.53 21.55 -0.01
C PRO A 120 -2.62 21.57 -1.07
N GLU A 121 -3.27 22.76 -1.29
CA GLU A 121 -4.36 22.91 -2.24
C GLU A 121 -3.91 22.64 -3.68
N ASP A 122 -2.68 23.01 -4.04
CA ASP A 122 -2.13 22.78 -5.38
C ASP A 122 -1.93 21.27 -5.62
N VAL A 123 -1.49 20.53 -4.60
CA VAL A 123 -1.35 19.07 -4.70
C VAL A 123 -2.72 18.39 -4.73
N VAL A 124 -3.68 18.83 -3.92
CA VAL A 124 -5.06 18.32 -3.96
C VAL A 124 -5.67 18.50 -5.35
N ALA A 125 -5.48 19.68 -5.97
CA ALA A 125 -5.97 19.94 -7.32
C ALA A 125 -5.31 19.00 -8.36
N VAL A 126 -3.99 18.77 -8.24
CA VAL A 126 -3.26 17.85 -9.13
C VAL A 126 -3.71 16.41 -8.94
N VAL A 127 -3.95 15.97 -7.69
CA VAL A 127 -4.49 14.63 -7.41
C VAL A 127 -5.87 14.47 -8.04
N ALA A 128 -6.77 15.46 -7.85
CA ALA A 128 -8.12 15.41 -8.40
C ALA A 128 -8.11 15.36 -9.94
N ASP A 129 -7.27 16.18 -10.58
CA ASP A 129 -7.11 16.19 -12.04
C ASP A 129 -6.56 14.85 -12.56
N GLU A 130 -5.57 14.25 -11.90
CA GLU A 130 -5.03 12.96 -12.30
C GLU A 130 -6.03 11.81 -12.11
N VAL A 131 -6.81 11.84 -11.04
CA VAL A 131 -7.93 10.91 -10.81
C VAL A 131 -8.93 10.98 -11.96
N GLN A 132 -9.32 12.19 -12.37
CA GLN A 132 -10.24 12.38 -13.50
C GLN A 132 -9.64 11.90 -14.82
N ARG A 133 -8.33 12.15 -15.07
CA ARG A 133 -7.64 11.66 -16.27
C ARG A 133 -7.61 10.14 -16.34
N VAL A 134 -7.29 9.47 -15.21
CA VAL A 134 -7.24 8.01 -15.13
C VAL A 134 -8.63 7.43 -15.39
N LEU A 135 -9.69 8.01 -14.84
CA LEU A 135 -11.06 7.61 -15.11
C LEU A 135 -11.47 7.83 -16.57
N ALA A 136 -11.23 9.01 -17.10
CA ALA A 136 -11.57 9.37 -18.48
C ALA A 136 -10.81 8.54 -19.53
N ALA A 137 -9.59 8.09 -19.21
CA ALA A 137 -8.79 7.22 -20.06
C ALA A 137 -9.09 5.72 -19.91
N SER A 138 -10.03 5.37 -19.04
CA SER A 138 -10.49 3.99 -18.81
C SER A 138 -11.84 3.77 -19.49
N ASP A 139 -12.15 2.50 -19.81
CA ASP A 139 -13.48 2.10 -20.29
C ASP A 139 -14.43 1.75 -19.12
N VAL A 140 -14.13 2.25 -17.91
CA VAL A 140 -14.87 1.94 -16.68
C VAL A 140 -16.06 2.89 -16.54
N ASP A 141 -17.22 2.32 -16.26
CA ASP A 141 -18.39 3.12 -15.87
C ASP A 141 -18.14 3.77 -14.49
N PRO A 142 -18.11 5.11 -14.39
CA PRO A 142 -17.90 5.82 -13.12
C PRO A 142 -18.86 5.41 -12.00
N ALA A 143 -20.08 4.95 -12.33
CA ALA A 143 -21.06 4.48 -11.36
C ALA A 143 -20.62 3.20 -10.63
N THR A 144 -19.65 2.47 -11.18
CA THR A 144 -19.08 1.26 -10.55
C THR A 144 -17.93 1.57 -9.59
N VAL A 145 -17.44 2.82 -9.57
CA VAL A 145 -16.31 3.24 -8.72
C VAL A 145 -16.78 3.44 -7.28
N LEU A 146 -16.24 2.66 -6.36
CA LEU A 146 -16.60 2.67 -4.94
C LEU A 146 -16.04 3.91 -4.21
N GLY A 147 -14.90 4.42 -4.65
CA GLY A 147 -14.24 5.56 -4.01
C GLY A 147 -12.74 5.61 -4.28
N LEU A 148 -12.07 6.44 -3.48
CA LEU A 148 -10.67 6.78 -3.56
C LEU A 148 -9.96 6.42 -2.25
N GLY A 149 -9.02 5.49 -2.28
CA GLY A 149 -8.07 5.23 -1.20
C GLY A 149 -6.83 6.10 -1.37
N VAL A 150 -6.41 6.80 -0.33
CA VAL A 150 -5.22 7.67 -0.36
C VAL A 150 -4.21 7.16 0.66
N ALA A 151 -3.03 6.81 0.19
CA ALA A 151 -1.86 6.50 0.99
C ALA A 151 -0.98 7.76 1.06
N ALA A 152 -0.66 8.23 2.27
CA ALA A 152 0.13 9.43 2.49
C ALA A 152 1.16 9.23 3.62
N PRO A 153 2.28 9.98 3.62
CA PRO A 153 3.24 9.90 4.70
C PRO A 153 2.63 10.37 6.02
N GLY A 154 3.05 9.76 7.13
CA GLY A 154 2.63 10.16 8.47
C GLY A 154 3.48 11.32 9.05
N PRO A 155 3.09 11.87 10.21
CA PRO A 155 1.94 11.45 11.03
C PRO A 155 0.60 11.96 10.51
N LEU A 156 -0.45 11.14 10.69
CA LEU A 156 -1.80 11.54 10.29
C LEU A 156 -2.85 11.07 11.33
N ASP A 157 -3.95 11.81 11.42
CA ASP A 157 -5.17 11.36 12.06
C ASP A 157 -6.01 10.57 11.05
N VAL A 158 -6.02 9.24 11.18
CA VAL A 158 -6.76 8.35 10.27
C VAL A 158 -8.28 8.53 10.41
N VAL A 159 -8.77 8.89 11.62
CA VAL A 159 -10.21 9.06 11.87
C VAL A 159 -10.73 10.28 11.13
N GLU A 160 -10.02 11.40 11.18
CA GLU A 160 -10.39 12.63 10.49
C GLU A 160 -9.84 12.66 9.04
N GLY A 161 -8.81 11.86 8.70
CA GLY A 161 -8.12 11.90 7.42
C GLY A 161 -7.30 13.18 7.25
N THR A 162 -6.70 13.64 8.36
CA THR A 162 -5.93 14.89 8.43
C THR A 162 -4.44 14.58 8.58
N LEU A 163 -3.60 15.13 7.72
CA LEU A 163 -2.16 15.11 7.88
C LEU A 163 -1.77 16.11 8.97
N LEU A 164 -0.99 15.66 9.97
CA LEU A 164 -0.70 16.48 11.14
C LEU A 164 0.52 17.39 10.94
N ASN A 165 1.61 16.86 10.48
CA ASN A 165 2.84 17.56 10.10
C ASN A 165 3.86 16.54 9.56
N PRO A 166 3.69 16.00 8.36
CA PRO A 166 4.62 15.02 7.81
C PRO A 166 5.97 15.67 7.49
N PRO A 167 7.09 15.13 8.03
CA PRO A 167 8.41 15.77 7.90
C PRO A 167 8.87 15.98 6.46
N GLN A 168 8.40 15.15 5.54
CA GLN A 168 8.77 15.21 4.12
C GLN A 168 7.92 16.18 3.30
N LEU A 169 6.84 16.72 3.86
CA LEU A 169 5.91 17.62 3.17
C LEU A 169 5.88 18.97 3.92
N ALA A 170 6.85 19.83 3.62
CA ALA A 170 6.93 21.15 4.24
C ALA A 170 5.65 21.97 3.95
N GLY A 171 5.11 22.63 4.96
CA GLY A 171 3.88 23.42 4.84
C GLY A 171 2.57 22.61 4.92
N TRP A 172 2.64 21.30 5.20
CA TRP A 172 1.47 20.44 5.30
C TRP A 172 1.00 20.25 6.76
N GLU A 173 0.91 21.32 7.50
CA GLU A 173 0.41 21.29 8.87
C GLU A 173 -1.12 21.29 8.90
N GLN A 174 -1.72 20.31 9.56
CA GLN A 174 -3.18 20.19 9.76
C GLN A 174 -3.99 20.18 8.44
N VAL A 175 -3.49 19.46 7.40
CA VAL A 175 -4.15 19.38 6.08
C VAL A 175 -5.28 18.35 6.13
N ARG A 176 -6.51 18.79 5.88
CA ARG A 176 -7.72 17.93 5.88
C ARG A 176 -7.87 17.14 4.59
N LEU A 177 -6.86 16.30 4.28
CA LEU A 177 -6.69 15.65 2.98
C LEU A 177 -7.95 14.86 2.53
N ARG A 178 -8.64 14.17 3.46
CA ARG A 178 -9.90 13.48 3.15
C ARG A 178 -10.99 14.44 2.69
N ALA A 179 -11.20 15.51 3.45
CA ALA A 179 -12.27 16.47 3.17
C ALA A 179 -12.01 17.19 1.85
N ASP A 180 -10.79 17.65 1.65
CA ASP A 180 -10.38 18.44 0.48
C ASP A 180 -10.44 17.58 -0.80
N LEU A 181 -9.97 16.33 -0.77
CA LEU A 181 -10.09 15.41 -1.91
C LEU A 181 -11.54 14.99 -2.17
N ARG A 182 -12.34 14.79 -1.12
CA ARG A 182 -13.76 14.49 -1.29
C ARG A 182 -14.50 15.63 -1.97
N GLU A 183 -14.19 16.87 -1.60
CA GLU A 183 -14.76 18.07 -2.23
C GLU A 183 -14.32 18.19 -3.70
N ALA A 184 -13.03 17.99 -3.97
CA ALA A 184 -12.46 18.12 -5.31
C ALA A 184 -12.87 17.01 -6.28
N THR A 185 -13.08 15.77 -5.80
CA THR A 185 -13.36 14.61 -6.67
C THR A 185 -14.82 14.17 -6.68
N GLY A 186 -15.60 14.54 -5.65
CA GLY A 186 -16.95 14.03 -5.43
C GLY A 186 -17.01 12.55 -4.99
N LEU A 187 -15.87 11.88 -4.80
CA LEU A 187 -15.79 10.48 -4.43
C LEU A 187 -15.80 10.29 -2.90
N HIS A 188 -16.19 9.11 -2.45
CA HIS A 188 -15.90 8.70 -1.08
C HIS A 188 -14.38 8.51 -0.91
N VAL A 189 -13.77 9.14 0.10
CA VAL A 189 -12.31 9.13 0.28
C VAL A 189 -11.95 8.46 1.61
N LEU A 190 -11.03 7.51 1.55
CA LEU A 190 -10.33 6.93 2.71
C LEU A 190 -8.87 7.38 2.67
N VAL A 191 -8.32 7.75 3.82
CA VAL A 191 -6.90 8.11 3.97
C VAL A 191 -6.27 7.19 4.99
N ASP A 192 -5.12 6.66 4.66
CA ASP A 192 -4.32 5.85 5.59
C ASP A 192 -2.82 6.19 5.43
N LYS A 193 -2.03 5.80 6.42
CA LYS A 193 -0.57 5.90 6.33
C LYS A 193 -0.06 4.99 5.20
N ASP A 194 0.88 5.46 4.41
CA ASP A 194 1.46 4.79 3.25
C ASP A 194 1.88 3.34 3.54
N VAL A 195 2.69 3.10 4.57
CA VAL A 195 3.14 1.74 4.96
C VAL A 195 2.01 0.85 5.46
N THR A 196 0.99 1.42 6.09
CA THR A 196 -0.21 0.70 6.54
C THR A 196 -1.08 0.31 5.36
N ALA A 197 -1.26 1.23 4.41
CA ALA A 197 -1.98 0.98 3.17
C ALA A 197 -1.26 -0.09 2.32
N ALA A 198 0.08 -0.02 2.21
CA ALA A 198 0.89 -1.00 1.50
C ALA A 198 0.80 -2.40 2.13
N ALA A 199 0.94 -2.51 3.47
CA ALA A 199 0.78 -3.77 4.19
C ALA A 199 -0.65 -4.35 4.04
N THR A 200 -1.67 -3.48 4.03
CA THR A 200 -3.07 -3.88 3.79
C THR A 200 -3.24 -4.41 2.37
N GLY A 201 -2.66 -3.74 1.38
CA GLY A 201 -2.68 -4.16 -0.02
C GLY A 201 -1.98 -5.49 -0.24
N GLU A 202 -0.80 -5.69 0.37
CA GLU A 202 -0.05 -6.94 0.31
C GLU A 202 -0.84 -8.09 0.95
N MET A 203 -1.41 -7.87 2.14
CA MET A 203 -2.27 -8.85 2.81
C MET A 203 -3.49 -9.22 1.95
N TRP A 204 -4.06 -8.26 1.25
CA TRP A 204 -5.21 -8.47 0.38
C TRP A 204 -4.84 -9.21 -0.91
N ALA A 205 -3.65 -8.97 -1.47
CA ALA A 205 -3.17 -9.59 -2.69
C ALA A 205 -2.68 -11.04 -2.51
N GLN A 206 -2.25 -11.41 -1.29
CA GLN A 206 -1.73 -12.75 -1.02
C GLN A 206 -2.84 -13.81 -0.92
N ASP A 207 -2.54 -15.02 -1.40
CA ASP A 207 -3.45 -16.18 -1.38
C ASP A 207 -3.55 -16.87 0.01
N GLY A 208 -3.49 -16.11 1.10
CA GLY A 208 -3.66 -16.64 2.47
C GLY A 208 -2.46 -17.42 3.03
N ALA A 209 -1.30 -17.39 2.35
CA ALA A 209 -0.13 -18.20 2.76
C ALA A 209 0.71 -17.58 3.90
N ARG A 210 0.52 -16.30 4.22
CA ARG A 210 1.32 -15.58 5.23
C ARG A 210 0.44 -14.76 6.15
N HIS A 211 0.21 -15.28 7.35
CA HIS A 211 -0.56 -14.62 8.40
C HIS A 211 0.19 -13.50 9.14
N SER A 212 1.51 -13.47 8.99
CA SER A 212 2.35 -12.45 9.64
C SER A 212 3.54 -12.09 8.75
N PHE A 213 3.74 -10.80 8.53
CA PHE A 213 4.88 -10.26 7.76
C PHE A 213 5.15 -8.80 8.11
N VAL A 214 6.30 -8.31 7.67
CA VAL A 214 6.65 -6.89 7.72
C VAL A 214 6.84 -6.41 6.28
N PHE A 215 6.13 -5.37 5.91
CA PHE A 215 6.31 -4.63 4.66
C PHE A 215 7.26 -3.46 4.92
N CYS A 216 8.43 -3.47 4.30
CA CYS A 216 9.38 -2.36 4.39
C CYS A 216 9.22 -1.45 3.16
N TYR A 217 8.99 -0.18 3.41
CA TYR A 217 8.97 0.87 2.38
C TYR A 217 10.25 1.69 2.46
N LEU A 218 10.94 1.81 1.34
CA LEU A 218 12.09 2.70 1.15
C LEU A 218 11.85 3.52 -0.11
N GLY A 219 11.63 4.81 0.06
CA GLY A 219 11.42 5.80 -0.99
C GLY A 219 11.92 7.15 -0.52
N SER A 220 11.13 8.21 -0.65
CA SER A 220 11.44 9.53 -0.06
C SER A 220 11.50 9.48 1.48
N GLY A 221 10.85 8.50 2.06
CA GLY A 221 10.89 8.15 3.47
C GLY A 221 11.24 6.68 3.68
N LEU A 222 11.32 6.27 4.94
CA LEU A 222 11.57 4.90 5.34
C LEU A 222 10.60 4.50 6.45
N GLY A 223 9.80 3.49 6.18
CA GLY A 223 8.79 3.01 7.11
C GLY A 223 8.54 1.51 7.01
N ALA A 224 7.76 0.97 7.96
CA ALA A 224 7.33 -0.41 7.94
C ALA A 224 5.86 -0.56 8.29
N GLY A 225 5.15 -1.35 7.48
CA GLY A 225 3.82 -1.88 7.82
C GLY A 225 3.96 -3.28 8.41
N VAL A 226 3.32 -3.53 9.54
CA VAL A 226 3.43 -4.80 10.26
C VAL A 226 2.09 -5.50 10.28
N VAL A 227 2.06 -6.76 9.86
CA VAL A 227 0.90 -7.65 9.91
C VAL A 227 1.19 -8.80 10.87
N VAL A 228 0.28 -9.06 11.80
CA VAL A 228 0.35 -10.18 12.73
C VAL A 228 -1.01 -10.86 12.76
N GLU A 229 -1.02 -12.16 12.49
CA GLU A 229 -2.24 -12.99 12.48
C GLU A 229 -3.36 -12.34 11.62
N ASP A 230 -3.04 -12.00 10.38
CA ASP A 230 -3.97 -11.36 9.42
C ASP A 230 -4.51 -10.00 9.87
N ALA A 231 -3.88 -9.36 10.85
CA ALA A 231 -4.24 -8.03 11.31
C ALA A 231 -3.10 -7.03 11.14
N VAL A 232 -3.37 -5.92 10.46
CA VAL A 232 -2.40 -4.82 10.34
C VAL A 232 -2.28 -4.12 11.69
N LEU A 233 -1.07 -4.09 12.25
CA LEU A 233 -0.79 -3.34 13.47
C LEU A 233 -0.82 -1.84 13.17
N ARG A 234 -1.64 -1.10 13.93
CA ARG A 234 -1.80 0.35 13.73
C ARG A 234 -1.22 1.18 14.87
N GLY A 235 -0.95 0.56 16.03
CA GLY A 235 -0.57 1.26 17.25
C GLY A 235 -1.73 2.13 17.80
N VAL A 236 -1.44 2.87 18.87
CA VAL A 236 -2.45 3.70 19.55
C VAL A 236 -2.90 4.89 18.70
N THR A 237 -2.00 5.48 17.93
CA THR A 237 -2.24 6.68 17.12
C THR A 237 -2.40 6.38 15.63
N ASN A 238 -2.41 5.11 15.21
CA ASN A 238 -2.36 4.66 13.82
C ASN A 238 -1.08 5.11 13.05
N ASN A 239 -0.02 5.50 13.75
CA ASN A 239 1.24 5.99 13.17
C ASN A 239 2.44 5.09 13.49
N ILE A 240 2.24 3.79 13.70
CA ILE A 240 3.32 2.82 13.90
C ILE A 240 4.19 2.67 12.64
N GLY A 241 5.41 2.15 12.80
CA GLY A 241 6.28 1.78 11.69
C GLY A 241 7.31 2.83 11.29
N GLU A 242 7.58 3.81 12.15
CA GLU A 242 8.65 4.81 11.98
C GLU A 242 10.04 4.20 12.25
N ILE A 243 10.47 3.29 11.38
CA ILE A 243 11.74 2.57 11.53
C ILE A 243 12.97 3.41 11.14
N GLY A 244 12.76 4.51 10.43
CA GLY A 244 13.84 5.40 10.00
C GLY A 244 14.71 5.93 11.14
N ASN A 245 14.16 6.04 12.35
CA ASN A 245 14.87 6.53 13.53
C ASN A 245 15.66 5.46 14.30
N LEU A 246 15.59 4.19 13.90
CA LEU A 246 16.36 3.10 14.51
C LEU A 246 17.85 3.31 14.27
N LEU A 247 18.67 3.19 15.32
CA LEU A 247 20.12 3.30 15.22
C LEU A 247 20.72 1.99 14.71
N VAL A 248 21.46 2.06 13.61
CA VAL A 248 22.07 0.91 12.94
C VAL A 248 23.59 1.04 12.80
N ASP A 249 24.12 2.26 12.88
CA ASP A 249 25.54 2.56 12.75
C ASP A 249 25.90 3.77 13.64
N LEU A 250 26.39 3.51 14.86
CA LEU A 250 26.72 4.56 15.83
C LEU A 250 27.86 5.47 15.37
N ASP A 251 28.75 4.94 14.53
CA ASP A 251 29.88 5.66 13.97
C ASP A 251 29.61 6.24 12.58
N GLY A 252 28.38 6.08 12.09
CA GLY A 252 27.97 6.53 10.77
C GLY A 252 28.22 8.03 10.52
N GLU A 253 28.37 8.37 9.25
CA GLU A 253 28.55 9.76 8.81
C GLU A 253 27.31 10.60 9.10
N ASP A 254 27.52 11.81 9.63
CA ASP A 254 26.44 12.79 9.76
C ASP A 254 26.18 13.45 8.41
N VAL A 255 25.02 13.16 7.85
CA VAL A 255 24.56 13.70 6.57
C VAL A 255 23.68 14.96 6.73
N GLY A 256 23.37 15.35 7.96
CA GLY A 256 22.55 16.55 8.25
C GLY A 256 21.05 16.42 7.95
N LEU A 257 20.54 15.21 7.65
CA LEU A 257 19.15 14.97 7.22
C LEU A 257 18.32 14.23 8.24
N ALA A 258 18.96 13.41 9.06
CA ALA A 258 18.36 12.58 10.08
C ALA A 258 19.36 12.36 11.20
N ARG A 259 18.90 11.77 12.30
CA ARG A 259 19.78 11.45 13.42
C ARG A 259 20.99 10.61 12.93
N ARG A 260 22.20 11.07 13.23
CA ARG A 260 23.44 10.35 12.90
C ARG A 260 23.34 8.88 13.30
N GLY A 261 23.73 7.99 12.40
CA GLY A 261 23.70 6.54 12.60
C GLY A 261 22.32 5.91 12.58
N SER A 262 21.26 6.67 12.31
CA SER A 262 19.93 6.11 12.11
C SER A 262 19.81 5.41 10.76
N LEU A 263 18.82 4.53 10.64
CA LEU A 263 18.55 3.82 9.40
C LEU A 263 18.23 4.81 8.27
N ALA A 264 17.46 5.87 8.55
CA ALA A 264 17.19 6.95 7.60
C ALA A 264 18.47 7.64 7.13
N ALA A 265 19.37 8.03 8.06
CA ALA A 265 20.65 8.64 7.72
C ALA A 265 21.56 7.68 6.93
N THR A 266 21.35 6.37 7.00
CA THR A 266 22.18 5.36 6.33
C THR A 266 21.62 4.97 4.96
N CYS A 267 20.31 4.85 4.81
CA CYS A 267 19.68 4.17 3.67
C CYS A 267 18.85 5.06 2.76
N LEU A 268 18.37 6.24 3.23
CA LEU A 268 17.55 7.09 2.38
C LEU A 268 18.28 7.56 1.12
N PRO A 269 17.63 7.62 -0.04
CA PRO A 269 18.19 8.15 -1.27
C PRO A 269 18.87 9.53 -1.08
N GLN A 270 18.21 10.43 -0.33
CA GLN A 270 18.74 11.75 -0.01
C GLN A 270 20.11 11.66 0.73
N ALA A 271 20.21 10.73 1.68
CA ALA A 271 21.45 10.53 2.44
C ALA A 271 22.58 9.97 1.56
N LEU A 272 22.22 9.07 0.64
CA LEU A 272 23.18 8.49 -0.30
C LEU A 272 23.64 9.52 -1.34
N VAL A 273 22.74 10.36 -1.84
CA VAL A 273 23.09 11.46 -2.76
C VAL A 273 24.02 12.46 -2.08
N VAL A 274 23.75 12.89 -0.83
CA VAL A 274 24.63 13.79 -0.07
C VAL A 274 26.03 13.18 0.09
N ARG A 275 26.12 11.87 0.41
CA ARG A 275 27.42 11.18 0.49
C ARG A 275 28.13 11.08 -0.85
N ALA A 276 27.41 10.77 -1.92
CA ALA A 276 27.97 10.72 -3.27
C ALA A 276 28.55 12.08 -3.70
N GLN A 277 27.84 13.16 -3.43
CA GLN A 277 28.30 14.54 -3.70
C GLN A 277 29.57 14.87 -2.88
N ARG A 278 29.58 14.59 -1.58
CA ARG A 278 30.74 14.83 -0.70
C ARG A 278 31.97 14.03 -1.10
N ARG A 279 31.76 12.82 -1.66
CA ARG A 279 32.84 11.95 -2.14
C ARG A 279 33.25 12.22 -3.60
N GLY A 280 32.61 13.18 -4.27
CA GLY A 280 32.85 13.47 -5.68
C GLY A 280 32.46 12.33 -6.64
N LEU A 281 31.58 11.44 -6.21
CA LEU A 281 31.07 10.34 -7.05
C LEU A 281 30.10 10.83 -8.11
N VAL A 282 29.40 11.91 -7.88
CA VAL A 282 28.48 12.55 -8.83
C VAL A 282 28.85 14.01 -9.00
N THR A 283 28.58 14.56 -10.20
CA THR A 283 28.87 15.98 -10.52
C THR A 283 27.69 16.90 -10.26
N SER A 284 26.48 16.34 -10.24
CA SER A 284 25.25 17.07 -10.00
C SER A 284 25.18 17.52 -8.54
N THR A 285 24.84 18.79 -8.30
CA THR A 285 24.58 19.32 -6.95
C THR A 285 23.07 19.48 -6.80
N VAL A 286 22.48 18.70 -5.89
CA VAL A 286 21.06 18.68 -5.61
C VAL A 286 20.84 18.88 -4.13
N ALA A 287 19.89 19.72 -3.75
CA ALA A 287 19.47 19.86 -2.36
C ALA A 287 18.71 18.61 -1.90
N ALA A 288 18.85 18.25 -0.65
CA ALA A 288 18.25 17.01 -0.14
C ALA A 288 16.70 17.05 -0.04
N ASP A 289 16.13 18.23 -0.03
CA ASP A 289 14.70 18.50 -0.07
C ASP A 289 14.14 18.65 -1.51
N ASP A 290 15.01 18.68 -2.52
CA ASP A 290 14.61 18.49 -3.92
C ASP A 290 14.45 17.00 -4.23
N PHE A 291 13.33 16.42 -3.81
CA PHE A 291 13.08 14.98 -3.97
C PHE A 291 13.12 14.51 -5.43
N GLY A 292 12.72 15.37 -6.38
CA GLY A 292 12.79 15.06 -7.80
C GLY A 292 14.23 14.96 -8.32
N GLY A 293 15.06 15.94 -7.95
CA GLY A 293 16.48 15.93 -8.29
C GLY A 293 17.25 14.80 -7.59
N VAL A 294 16.90 14.52 -6.33
CA VAL A 294 17.44 13.36 -5.59
C VAL A 294 17.14 12.05 -6.30
N ASP A 295 15.90 11.83 -6.79
CA ASP A 295 15.51 10.62 -7.52
C ASP A 295 16.33 10.42 -8.80
N GLU A 296 16.59 11.51 -9.55
CA GLU A 296 17.44 11.48 -10.74
C GLU A 296 18.89 11.08 -10.42
N VAL A 297 19.51 11.74 -9.44
CA VAL A 297 20.89 11.47 -9.05
C VAL A 297 21.04 10.08 -8.42
N PHE A 298 20.07 9.65 -7.63
CA PHE A 298 20.05 8.29 -7.07
C PHE A 298 19.95 7.23 -8.16
N THR A 299 19.11 7.45 -9.18
CA THR A 299 19.02 6.58 -10.35
C THR A 299 20.37 6.49 -11.10
N GLU A 300 21.08 7.63 -11.23
CA GLU A 300 22.43 7.65 -11.82
C GLU A 300 23.40 6.79 -10.97
N ILE A 301 23.38 6.95 -9.63
CA ILE A 301 24.24 6.16 -8.72
C ILE A 301 23.98 4.66 -8.91
N CYS A 302 22.71 4.23 -8.96
CA CYS A 302 22.35 2.84 -9.18
C CYS A 302 22.86 2.32 -10.54
N ALA A 303 22.63 3.06 -11.62
CA ALA A 303 23.07 2.69 -12.95
C ALA A 303 24.61 2.58 -13.06
N ARG A 304 25.34 3.45 -12.37
CA ARG A 304 26.81 3.39 -12.33
C ARG A 304 27.33 2.21 -11.50
N ALA A 305 26.66 1.89 -10.39
CA ALA A 305 26.99 0.69 -9.62
C ALA A 305 26.78 -0.58 -10.45
N ASP A 306 25.66 -0.67 -11.17
CA ASP A 306 25.38 -1.78 -12.11
C ASP A 306 26.42 -1.88 -13.23
N ALA A 307 26.98 -0.75 -13.65
CA ALA A 307 28.08 -0.68 -14.62
C ALA A 307 29.47 -0.98 -14.03
N GLY A 308 29.56 -1.28 -12.75
CA GLY A 308 30.80 -1.68 -12.05
C GLY A 308 31.60 -0.52 -11.42
N ASP A 309 30.99 0.66 -11.23
CA ASP A 309 31.62 1.75 -10.48
C ASP A 309 31.78 1.36 -9.00
N ALA A 310 33.02 1.16 -8.57
CA ALA A 310 33.34 0.69 -7.22
C ALA A 310 32.87 1.66 -6.12
N GLY A 311 32.95 2.98 -6.34
CA GLY A 311 32.53 3.98 -5.37
C GLY A 311 31.01 3.99 -5.17
N CYS A 312 30.24 3.89 -6.27
CA CYS A 312 28.77 3.78 -6.22
C CYS A 312 28.34 2.45 -5.60
N THR A 313 29.02 1.34 -5.92
CA THR A 313 28.75 0.02 -5.34
C THR A 313 28.98 0.02 -3.83
N GLU A 314 30.12 0.55 -3.35
CA GLU A 314 30.42 0.65 -1.91
C GLU A 314 29.37 1.48 -1.16
N LEU A 315 28.91 2.58 -1.78
CA LEU A 315 27.89 3.45 -1.21
C LEU A 315 26.56 2.69 -1.01
N LEU A 316 26.12 1.94 -2.00
CA LEU A 316 24.89 1.12 -1.94
C LEU A 316 25.04 -0.06 -0.95
N ASP A 317 26.22 -0.67 -0.88
CA ASP A 317 26.52 -1.75 0.06
C ASP A 317 26.42 -1.32 1.53
N VAL A 318 26.80 -0.09 1.85
CA VAL A 318 26.63 0.47 3.21
C VAL A 318 25.14 0.55 3.56
N ALA A 319 24.31 1.03 2.63
CA ALA A 319 22.87 1.10 2.81
C ALA A 319 22.25 -0.30 2.95
N ALA A 320 22.65 -1.24 2.08
CA ALA A 320 22.18 -2.62 2.12
C ALA A 320 22.48 -3.32 3.45
N ARG A 321 23.70 -3.16 3.97
CA ARG A 321 24.09 -3.69 5.30
C ARG A 321 23.28 -3.05 6.44
N GLY A 322 22.94 -1.76 6.34
CA GLY A 322 22.09 -1.08 7.31
C GLY A 322 20.68 -1.69 7.36
N LEU A 323 20.09 -1.93 6.19
CA LEU A 323 18.79 -2.59 6.05
C LEU A 323 18.83 -4.05 6.52
N GLU A 324 19.85 -4.80 6.11
CA GLU A 324 20.03 -6.21 6.49
C GLU A 324 20.03 -6.40 8.00
N ARG A 325 20.76 -5.58 8.75
CA ARG A 325 20.79 -5.65 10.21
C ARG A 325 19.42 -5.53 10.85
N GLN A 326 18.52 -4.71 10.28
CA GLN A 326 17.16 -4.56 10.78
C GLN A 326 16.24 -5.71 10.35
N LEU A 327 16.35 -6.14 9.09
CA LEU A 327 15.56 -7.25 8.57
C LEU A 327 15.87 -8.55 9.30
N LEU A 328 17.14 -8.81 9.61
CA LEU A 328 17.57 -9.97 10.39
C LEU A 328 16.98 -9.97 11.81
N ALA A 329 16.83 -8.80 12.45
CA ALA A 329 16.21 -8.71 13.77
C ALA A 329 14.74 -9.13 13.78
N TRP A 330 14.09 -9.10 12.63
CA TRP A 330 12.68 -9.52 12.47
C TRP A 330 12.51 -10.88 11.81
N HIS A 331 13.61 -11.53 11.42
CA HIS A 331 13.55 -12.83 10.78
C HIS A 331 13.06 -13.90 11.76
N PRO A 332 12.11 -14.77 11.38
CA PRO A 332 11.51 -15.78 12.28
C PRO A 332 12.52 -16.72 12.95
N THR A 333 13.68 -16.93 12.34
CA THR A 333 14.75 -17.77 12.90
C THR A 333 15.33 -17.19 14.19
N TYR A 334 15.32 -15.87 14.35
CA TYR A 334 15.83 -15.19 15.55
C TYR A 334 14.71 -14.87 16.56
N ALA A 335 13.46 -14.92 16.15
CA ALA A 335 12.29 -14.72 17.03
C ALA A 335 11.93 -15.97 17.87
N ARG A 336 12.72 -17.05 17.75
CA ARG A 336 12.54 -18.30 18.52
C ARG A 336 13.61 -18.43 19.63
N ALA A 337 13.86 -17.37 20.35
CA ALA A 337 14.68 -17.44 21.57
C ALA A 337 13.79 -17.39 22.81
#